data_50e5c1effa0f89fc8f90bc9b304003b3
#
_entry.id   50e5c1effa0f89fc8f90bc9b304003b3
#
_cell.length_a   1.000
_cell.length_b   1.000
_cell.length_c   1.000
_cell.angle_alpha   90.00
_cell.angle_beta   90.00
_cell.angle_gamma   90.00
#
_symmetry.space_group_name_H-M   'P 1'
#
loop_
_entity.id
_entity.type
_entity.pdbx_description
1 polymer ?
#
loop_
_entity_poly.entity_id
_entity_poly.type
_entity_poly.pdbx_seq_one_letter_code
_entity_poly.pdbx_strand_id
1 'polypeptide(L)'
;WRGQTIADRSRAFRDTNGATKHASVAVPARECAAPAAAQTLRGMAGSLKSASRRGLVERFDSTVGAGTLLMPFGGRTQRSPAQAMAALLPVLPGEKTAQGSVMAWGCDPDALSADPYRGAHDAVYTSVAKLVAAGADYHKAYLSLQEFFEKLRNEPARWGKPFAALLGALDAQLELSAAAIGGKDSMSGSFLDRDVPPTLISFAIAPLLEGELLTTDLKAVGHGVYLFAGKTPEQQAAAWERFTALARAGKVVSAWAVENGLAEAVMKMSFGNELGFPAENTVLDWFAPM
;
A
#
# COMPACT_ATOMS: atom_id res chain seq x y z
N TRP A 1 21.37 -16.37 -4.97
CA TRP A 1 22.09 -15.26 -5.61
C TRP A 1 22.67 -15.74 -6.93
N ARG A 2 21.99 -15.48 -8.05
CA ARG A 2 22.47 -15.85 -9.38
C ARG A 2 22.93 -14.59 -10.11
N GLY A 3 24.14 -14.11 -9.84
CA GLY A 3 24.92 -13.25 -10.73
C GLY A 3 24.29 -12.01 -11.39
N GLN A 4 23.09 -11.61 -10.99
CA GLN A 4 22.47 -10.38 -11.48
C GLN A 4 22.88 -9.21 -10.59
N THR A 5 23.48 -8.22 -11.17
CA THR A 5 23.85 -6.99 -10.46
C THR A 5 22.60 -6.18 -10.11
N ILE A 6 22.69 -5.37 -9.05
CA ILE A 6 21.66 -4.39 -8.65
C ILE A 6 21.22 -3.53 -9.86
N ALA A 7 22.17 -3.17 -10.75
CA ALA A 7 21.90 -2.43 -11.97
C ALA A 7 21.06 -3.17 -13.01
N ASP A 8 21.10 -4.50 -13.05
CA ASP A 8 20.32 -5.29 -14.03
C ASP A 8 18.86 -5.44 -13.62
N ARG A 9 18.60 -5.47 -12.31
CA ARG A 9 17.22 -5.51 -11.79
C ARG A 9 16.52 -4.14 -11.86
N SER A 10 17.25 -3.07 -11.62
CA SER A 10 16.72 -1.72 -11.85
C SER A 10 16.38 -1.44 -13.33
N ARG A 11 16.98 -2.17 -14.28
CA ARG A 11 16.62 -2.08 -15.71
C ARG A 11 15.30 -2.80 -16.05
N ALA A 12 15.00 -3.92 -15.42
CA ALA A 12 13.73 -4.63 -15.65
C ALA A 12 12.50 -3.79 -15.24
N PHE A 13 12.68 -2.89 -14.27
CA PHE A 13 11.68 -1.91 -13.85
C PHE A 13 11.53 -0.74 -14.85
N ARG A 14 12.44 -0.57 -15.82
CA ARG A 14 12.53 0.61 -16.70
C ARG A 14 11.64 0.60 -17.96
N ASP A 15 10.96 -0.49 -18.28
CA ASP A 15 10.39 -0.66 -19.64
C ASP A 15 8.86 -0.54 -19.80
N THR A 16 8.15 0.18 -18.92
CA THR A 16 6.73 0.45 -19.13
C THR A 16 6.43 1.96 -19.21
N ASN A 17 5.91 2.52 -20.35
CA ASN A 17 5.64 3.96 -20.61
C ASN A 17 4.54 4.58 -19.76
N GLY A 18 4.90 5.48 -18.84
CA GLY A 18 3.99 6.23 -18.01
C GLY A 18 3.13 7.20 -18.83
N ALA A 19 1.94 6.79 -19.15
CA ALA A 19 0.91 7.70 -19.58
C ALA A 19 -0.12 7.81 -18.46
N THR A 20 -0.33 9.02 -17.96
CA THR A 20 -1.47 9.33 -17.09
C THR A 20 -2.73 9.16 -17.93
N LYS A 21 -3.54 8.14 -17.63
CA LYS A 21 -4.82 7.93 -18.31
C LYS A 21 -5.95 8.36 -17.40
N HIS A 22 -6.90 9.07 -17.97
CA HIS A 22 -8.06 9.61 -17.28
C HIS A 22 -9.24 8.65 -17.40
N ALA A 23 -9.91 8.41 -16.28
CA ALA A 23 -11.24 7.83 -16.26
C ALA A 23 -12.12 8.65 -15.31
N SER A 24 -13.41 8.74 -15.57
CA SER A 24 -14.35 9.48 -14.73
C SER A 24 -15.13 8.53 -13.84
N VAL A 25 -15.39 8.95 -12.59
CA VAL A 25 -16.32 8.22 -11.71
C VAL A 25 -17.72 8.41 -12.25
N ALA A 26 -18.40 7.33 -12.62
CA ALA A 26 -19.77 7.37 -13.11
C ALA A 26 -20.70 6.52 -12.25
N VAL A 27 -21.89 6.89 -12.32
CA VAL A 27 -23.22 6.51 -11.83
C VAL A 27 -23.45 5.09 -11.26
N PRO A 28 -24.50 4.86 -10.47
CA PRO A 28 -24.62 3.75 -9.53
C PRO A 28 -24.44 2.38 -10.15
N ALA A 29 -23.75 1.52 -9.41
CA ALA A 29 -23.26 0.18 -9.74
C ALA A 29 -24.37 -0.85 -10.12
N ARG A 30 -25.39 -0.45 -10.86
CA ARG A 30 -26.47 -1.35 -11.29
C ARG A 30 -26.34 -1.85 -12.72
N GLU A 31 -25.45 -1.27 -13.53
CA GLU A 31 -25.19 -1.78 -14.87
C GLU A 31 -23.91 -2.58 -14.87
N CYS A 32 -24.06 -3.86 -15.00
CA CYS A 32 -23.05 -4.87 -14.73
C CYS A 32 -21.94 -4.89 -15.77
N ALA A 33 -20.71 -5.01 -15.29
CA ALA A 33 -19.60 -5.61 -16.01
C ALA A 33 -20.06 -6.88 -16.75
N ALA A 34 -19.45 -7.19 -17.89
CA ALA A 34 -19.68 -8.44 -18.60
C ALA A 34 -19.60 -9.62 -17.62
N PRO A 35 -20.41 -10.67 -17.75
CA PRO A 35 -20.50 -11.76 -16.78
C PRO A 35 -19.16 -12.35 -16.36
N ALA A 36 -18.21 -12.47 -17.29
CA ALA A 36 -16.85 -12.93 -17.01
C ALA A 36 -16.06 -11.99 -16.07
N ALA A 37 -16.14 -10.68 -16.29
CA ALA A 37 -15.49 -9.69 -15.42
C ALA A 37 -16.12 -9.67 -14.02
N ALA A 38 -17.44 -9.82 -13.92
CA ALA A 38 -18.13 -9.92 -12.64
C ALA A 38 -17.71 -11.17 -11.86
N GLN A 39 -17.50 -12.30 -12.54
CA GLN A 39 -17.00 -13.53 -11.91
C GLN A 39 -15.56 -13.37 -11.42
N THR A 40 -14.70 -12.75 -12.21
CA THR A 40 -13.31 -12.45 -11.83
C THR A 40 -13.26 -11.52 -10.61
N LEU A 41 -14.04 -10.46 -10.59
CA LEU A 41 -14.14 -9.54 -9.44
C LEU A 41 -14.66 -10.26 -8.17
N ARG A 42 -15.63 -11.16 -8.29
CA ARG A 42 -16.11 -11.97 -7.15
C ARG A 42 -15.03 -12.90 -6.63
N GLY A 43 -14.30 -13.57 -7.53
CA GLY A 43 -13.17 -14.42 -7.18
C GLY A 43 -12.08 -13.64 -6.46
N MET A 44 -11.72 -12.46 -6.99
CA MET A 44 -10.76 -11.54 -6.36
C MET A 44 -11.24 -11.13 -4.96
N ALA A 45 -12.48 -10.64 -4.83
CA ALA A 45 -13.04 -10.20 -3.54
C ALA A 45 -13.06 -11.31 -2.48
N GLY A 46 -13.19 -12.58 -2.89
CA GLY A 46 -13.17 -13.74 -2.01
C GLY A 46 -11.76 -14.31 -1.72
N SER A 47 -10.73 -13.84 -2.42
CA SER A 47 -9.35 -14.31 -2.20
C SER A 47 -8.81 -13.85 -0.85
N LEU A 48 -7.88 -14.62 -0.27
CA LEU A 48 -7.24 -14.26 1.01
C LEU A 48 -6.49 -12.91 0.96
N LYS A 49 -5.99 -12.51 -0.19
CA LYS A 49 -5.31 -11.21 -0.36
C LYS A 49 -6.29 -10.04 -0.32
N SER A 50 -7.45 -10.16 -0.94
CA SER A 50 -8.41 -9.06 -1.15
C SER A 50 -9.62 -9.09 -0.23
N ALA A 51 -9.92 -10.23 0.39
CA ALA A 51 -11.09 -10.38 1.26
C ALA A 51 -11.09 -9.37 2.42
N SER A 52 -12.28 -8.94 2.82
CA SER A 52 -12.45 -8.00 3.93
C SER A 52 -11.85 -8.54 5.23
N ARG A 53 -11.09 -7.71 5.92
CA ARG A 53 -10.53 -7.99 7.26
C ARG A 53 -11.49 -7.54 8.38
N ARG A 54 -12.72 -7.16 8.06
CA ARG A 54 -13.66 -6.57 9.00
C ARG A 54 -13.88 -7.44 10.25
N GLY A 55 -14.05 -8.75 10.08
CA GLY A 55 -14.22 -9.66 11.20
C GLY A 55 -13.03 -9.74 12.15
N LEU A 56 -11.80 -9.45 11.70
CA LEU A 56 -10.62 -9.31 12.55
C LEU A 56 -10.60 -7.96 13.25
N VAL A 57 -10.89 -6.87 12.50
CA VAL A 57 -10.88 -5.50 13.04
C VAL A 57 -11.94 -5.33 14.14
N GLU A 58 -13.12 -5.90 13.96
CA GLU A 58 -14.21 -5.82 14.96
C GLU A 58 -13.93 -6.58 16.27
N ARG A 59 -12.90 -7.42 16.32
CA ARG A 59 -12.45 -8.09 17.55
C ARG A 59 -11.51 -7.24 18.39
N PHE A 60 -10.97 -6.17 17.83
CA PHE A 60 -10.04 -5.24 18.45
C PHE A 60 -10.65 -3.85 18.45
N ASP A 61 -10.17 -2.99 19.32
CA ASP A 61 -10.58 -1.59 19.34
C ASP A 61 -10.18 -0.93 18.01
N SER A 62 -11.18 -0.45 17.29
CA SER A 62 -10.96 0.28 16.03
C SER A 62 -10.32 1.65 16.26
N THR A 63 -10.44 2.17 17.49
CA THR A 63 -9.90 3.46 17.90
C THR A 63 -9.25 3.32 19.26
N VAL A 64 -8.11 3.97 19.44
CA VAL A 64 -7.43 4.06 20.73
C VAL A 64 -7.42 5.52 21.17
N GLY A 65 -8.13 5.82 22.24
CA GLY A 65 -8.31 7.18 22.73
C GLY A 65 -9.11 8.06 21.76
N ALA A 66 -9.15 9.36 22.03
CA ALA A 66 -9.91 10.34 21.26
C ALA A 66 -9.14 10.92 20.04
N GLY A 67 -7.93 10.45 19.78
CA GLY A 67 -7.03 11.02 18.77
C GLY A 67 -7.14 10.38 17.37
N THR A 68 -7.95 9.34 17.18
CA THR A 68 -8.05 8.66 15.89
C THR A 68 -8.62 9.55 14.81
N LEU A 69 -7.89 9.73 13.70
CA LEU A 69 -8.30 10.51 12.53
C LEU A 69 -8.84 9.64 11.39
N LEU A 70 -8.32 8.42 11.24
CA LEU A 70 -8.69 7.52 10.18
C LEU A 70 -9.25 6.22 10.75
N MET A 71 -10.53 5.97 10.52
CA MET A 71 -11.19 4.73 10.90
C MET A 71 -10.77 3.59 9.95
N PRO A 72 -10.80 2.32 10.41
CA PRO A 72 -10.43 1.17 9.58
C PRO A 72 -11.25 1.02 8.29
N PHE A 73 -12.47 1.55 8.28
CA PHE A 73 -13.35 1.54 7.12
C PHE A 73 -14.01 2.91 6.93
N GLY A 74 -13.95 3.42 5.71
CA GLY A 74 -14.47 4.72 5.32
C GLY A 74 -15.74 4.67 4.49
N GLY A 75 -16.25 5.87 4.21
CA GLY A 75 -17.47 6.10 3.48
C GLY A 75 -18.74 5.97 4.33
N ARG A 76 -19.87 6.35 3.76
CA ARG A 76 -21.20 6.34 4.42
C ARG A 76 -21.58 4.94 4.95
N THR A 77 -21.21 3.89 4.23
CA THR A 77 -21.51 2.50 4.63
C THR A 77 -20.41 1.86 5.48
N GLN A 78 -19.28 2.56 5.71
CA GLN A 78 -18.11 2.04 6.41
C GLN A 78 -17.65 0.68 5.84
N ARG A 79 -17.43 0.62 4.51
CA ARG A 79 -17.00 -0.60 3.81
C ARG A 79 -15.73 -0.46 2.98
N SER A 80 -15.30 0.77 2.63
CA SER A 80 -14.01 0.99 1.98
C SER A 80 -12.90 0.86 3.02
N PRO A 81 -12.00 -0.13 2.92
CA PRO A 81 -10.94 -0.29 3.92
C PRO A 81 -9.94 0.85 3.82
N ALA A 82 -9.44 1.31 4.97
CA ALA A 82 -8.31 2.21 5.02
C ALA A 82 -7.01 1.43 4.74
N GLN A 83 -6.03 2.10 4.13
CA GLN A 83 -4.70 1.54 3.88
C GLN A 83 -3.65 2.03 4.88
N ALA A 84 -4.04 2.92 5.78
CA ALA A 84 -3.19 3.49 6.81
C ALA A 84 -3.95 3.67 8.12
N MET A 85 -3.24 3.89 9.18
CA MET A 85 -3.74 4.37 10.47
C MET A 85 -3.26 5.80 10.65
N ALA A 86 -4.14 6.70 11.10
CA ALA A 86 -3.79 8.08 11.43
C ALA A 86 -4.41 8.51 12.75
N ALA A 87 -3.62 9.19 13.57
CA ALA A 87 -4.06 9.72 14.85
C ALA A 87 -3.37 11.04 15.19
N LEU A 88 -4.04 11.88 15.94
CA LEU A 88 -3.45 13.08 16.53
C LEU A 88 -2.36 12.70 17.54
N LEU A 89 -1.33 13.51 17.62
CA LEU A 89 -0.32 13.35 18.67
C LEU A 89 -0.96 13.62 20.04
N PRO A 90 -0.62 12.82 21.06
CA PRO A 90 -1.13 13.04 22.41
C PRO A 90 -0.56 14.34 22.97
N VAL A 91 -1.44 15.13 23.57
CA VAL A 91 -1.11 16.39 24.25
C VAL A 91 -1.66 16.37 25.68
N LEU A 92 -1.24 17.30 26.52
CA LEU A 92 -1.71 17.39 27.90
C LEU A 92 -3.22 17.69 27.97
N PRO A 93 -3.90 17.26 29.05
CA PRO A 93 -5.31 17.55 29.25
C PRO A 93 -5.61 19.03 29.12
N GLY A 94 -6.57 19.39 28.24
CA GLY A 94 -6.96 20.79 27.96
C GLY A 94 -6.22 21.42 26.77
N GLU A 95 -5.14 20.83 26.30
CA GLU A 95 -4.46 21.27 25.07
C GLU A 95 -5.12 20.69 23.82
N LYS A 96 -4.88 21.35 22.67
CA LYS A 96 -5.34 20.89 21.35
C LYS A 96 -4.17 20.89 20.38
N THR A 97 -4.19 19.94 19.45
CA THR A 97 -3.24 19.86 18.35
C THR A 97 -3.96 19.48 17.05
N ALA A 98 -3.48 20.00 15.94
CA ALA A 98 -3.83 19.50 14.60
C ALA A 98 -2.71 18.60 14.03
N GLN A 99 -1.61 18.45 14.79
CA GLN A 99 -0.50 17.58 14.39
C GLN A 99 -0.83 16.14 14.70
N GLY A 100 -0.74 15.31 13.69
CA GLY A 100 -0.90 13.88 13.78
C GLY A 100 0.29 13.11 13.20
N SER A 101 0.18 11.82 13.25
CA SER A 101 1.03 10.88 12.54
C SER A 101 0.17 9.94 11.72
N VAL A 102 0.71 9.49 10.61
CA VAL A 102 0.13 8.45 9.77
C VAL A 102 1.13 7.32 9.62
N MET A 103 0.66 6.08 9.73
CA MET A 103 1.45 4.87 9.56
C MET A 103 0.76 3.93 8.58
N ALA A 104 1.55 3.36 7.69
CA ALA A 104 1.10 2.33 6.74
C ALA A 104 2.10 1.18 6.72
N TRP A 105 1.73 0.07 6.08
CA TRP A 105 2.57 -1.11 5.98
C TRP A 105 2.55 -1.71 4.58
N GLY A 106 3.63 -2.38 4.21
CA GLY A 106 3.77 -3.16 2.99
C GLY A 106 4.35 -4.54 3.28
N CYS A 107 3.77 -5.56 2.70
CA CYS A 107 4.25 -6.94 2.73
C CYS A 107 3.47 -7.80 1.74
N ASP A 108 4.16 -8.61 0.96
CA ASP A 108 3.56 -9.71 0.20
C ASP A 108 4.41 -11.00 0.42
N PRO A 109 3.93 -11.93 1.26
CA PRO A 109 4.66 -13.17 1.54
C PRO A 109 4.86 -14.07 0.30
N ASP A 110 3.98 -13.99 -0.70
CA ASP A 110 4.13 -14.75 -1.94
C ASP A 110 5.27 -14.17 -2.80
N ALA A 111 5.32 -12.84 -2.92
CA ALA A 111 6.42 -12.15 -3.61
C ALA A 111 7.76 -12.40 -2.91
N LEU A 112 7.79 -12.31 -1.58
CA LEU A 112 8.98 -12.62 -0.76
C LEU A 112 9.41 -14.08 -0.89
N SER A 113 8.48 -15.02 -1.00
CA SER A 113 8.79 -16.44 -1.22
C SER A 113 9.37 -16.71 -2.60
N ALA A 114 8.90 -15.99 -3.61
CA ALA A 114 9.39 -16.09 -4.97
C ALA A 114 10.78 -15.44 -5.15
N ASP A 115 10.97 -14.25 -4.60
CA ASP A 115 12.21 -13.46 -4.62
C ASP A 115 12.29 -12.58 -3.38
N PRO A 116 13.02 -12.97 -2.32
CA PRO A 116 13.11 -12.21 -1.08
C PRO A 116 13.65 -10.79 -1.28
N TYR A 117 14.59 -10.58 -2.20
CA TYR A 117 15.13 -9.26 -2.50
C TYR A 117 14.05 -8.35 -3.08
N ARG A 118 13.39 -8.79 -4.15
CA ARG A 118 12.35 -8.00 -4.80
C ARG A 118 11.13 -7.81 -3.91
N GLY A 119 10.69 -8.86 -3.23
CA GLY A 119 9.54 -8.77 -2.33
C GLY A 119 9.75 -7.80 -1.18
N ALA A 120 10.97 -7.71 -0.64
CA ALA A 120 11.31 -6.74 0.39
C ALA A 120 11.44 -5.30 -0.15
N HIS A 121 12.03 -5.12 -1.33
CA HIS A 121 12.05 -3.85 -2.03
C HIS A 121 10.62 -3.32 -2.26
N ASP A 122 9.75 -4.15 -2.83
CA ASP A 122 8.36 -3.80 -3.11
C ASP A 122 7.55 -3.54 -1.81
N ALA A 123 7.87 -4.23 -0.71
CA ALA A 123 7.25 -3.97 0.59
C ALA A 123 7.54 -2.55 1.10
N VAL A 124 8.76 -2.04 0.91
CA VAL A 124 9.11 -0.66 1.27
C VAL A 124 8.34 0.33 0.39
N TYR A 125 8.36 0.16 -0.93
CA TYR A 125 7.60 1.01 -1.85
C TYR A 125 6.11 1.02 -1.53
N THR A 126 5.53 -0.15 -1.24
CA THR A 126 4.10 -0.28 -0.89
C THR A 126 3.76 0.49 0.39
N SER A 127 4.57 0.39 1.43
CA SER A 127 4.33 1.11 2.68
C SER A 127 4.36 2.63 2.48
N VAL A 128 5.32 3.12 1.70
CA VAL A 128 5.46 4.55 1.38
C VAL A 128 4.34 5.02 0.44
N ALA A 129 3.97 4.24 -0.58
CA ALA A 129 2.86 4.57 -1.47
C ALA A 129 1.54 4.75 -0.70
N LYS A 130 1.28 3.91 0.31
CA LYS A 130 0.11 4.03 1.19
C LYS A 130 0.15 5.28 2.06
N LEU A 131 1.34 5.69 2.55
CA LEU A 131 1.49 6.98 3.23
C LEU A 131 1.13 8.14 2.32
N VAL A 132 1.65 8.16 1.10
CA VAL A 132 1.36 9.18 0.09
C VAL A 132 -0.14 9.20 -0.22
N ALA A 133 -0.75 8.04 -0.46
CA ALA A 133 -2.18 7.94 -0.70
C ALA A 133 -3.03 8.45 0.48
N ALA A 134 -2.54 8.33 1.72
CA ALA A 134 -3.18 8.89 2.90
C ALA A 134 -2.94 10.41 3.08
N GLY A 135 -2.18 11.04 2.19
CA GLY A 135 -1.92 12.49 2.19
C GLY A 135 -0.58 12.92 2.79
N ALA A 136 0.27 11.99 3.22
CA ALA A 136 1.58 12.32 3.78
C ALA A 136 2.61 12.67 2.70
N ASP A 137 3.59 13.44 3.12
CA ASP A 137 4.78 13.75 2.33
C ASP A 137 5.83 12.64 2.56
N TYR A 138 6.17 11.90 1.51
CA TYR A 138 7.10 10.78 1.63
C TYR A 138 8.53 11.20 2.00
N HIS A 139 8.93 12.45 1.71
CA HIS A 139 10.22 12.98 2.16
C HIS A 139 10.37 13.07 3.69
N LYS A 140 9.25 12.98 4.41
CA LYS A 140 9.21 12.97 5.87
C LYS A 140 8.98 11.56 6.44
N ALA A 141 9.03 10.55 5.58
CA ALA A 141 8.81 9.18 5.99
C ALA A 141 10.06 8.59 6.67
N TYR A 142 9.81 7.86 7.74
CA TYR A 142 10.76 6.95 8.37
C TYR A 142 10.21 5.54 8.34
N LEU A 143 11.09 4.56 8.31
CA LEU A 143 10.72 3.16 8.23
C LEU A 143 11.04 2.41 9.51
N SER A 144 10.27 1.35 9.77
CA SER A 144 10.59 0.32 10.75
C SER A 144 10.37 -1.03 10.09
N LEU A 145 11.37 -1.92 10.14
CA LEU A 145 11.31 -3.20 9.44
C LEU A 145 11.07 -4.32 10.44
N GLN A 146 10.16 -5.22 10.10
CA GLN A 146 9.88 -6.43 10.89
C GLN A 146 10.16 -7.64 10.02
N GLU A 147 11.11 -8.48 10.42
CA GLU A 147 11.44 -9.72 9.73
C GLU A 147 11.01 -10.95 10.52
N PHE A 148 10.55 -11.99 9.79
CA PHE A 148 10.28 -13.29 10.33
C PHE A 148 10.60 -14.37 9.30
N PHE A 149 11.63 -15.17 9.58
CA PHE A 149 12.12 -16.23 8.72
C PHE A 149 12.20 -17.57 9.47
N GLU A 150 12.32 -18.65 8.72
CA GLU A 150 12.58 -19.98 9.26
C GLU A 150 13.90 -20.04 10.03
N LYS A 151 14.07 -21.06 10.87
CA LYS A 151 15.35 -21.34 11.55
C LYS A 151 16.46 -21.53 10.53
N LEU A 152 17.52 -20.75 10.63
CA LEU A 152 18.59 -20.66 9.65
C LEU A 152 19.45 -21.93 9.60
N ARG A 153 19.66 -22.59 10.76
CA ARG A 153 20.51 -23.79 10.89
C ARG A 153 21.89 -23.54 10.30
N ASN A 154 22.60 -24.61 9.94
CA ASN A 154 23.89 -24.53 9.21
C ASN A 154 23.64 -24.68 7.70
N GLU A 155 22.64 -24.00 7.15
CA GLU A 155 22.20 -24.11 5.78
C GLU A 155 22.36 -22.76 5.07
N PRO A 156 23.39 -22.54 4.24
CA PRO A 156 23.64 -21.24 3.60
C PRO A 156 22.44 -20.68 2.81
N ALA A 157 21.64 -21.54 2.20
CA ALA A 157 20.45 -21.13 1.44
C ALA A 157 19.38 -20.47 2.35
N ARG A 158 19.30 -20.89 3.63
CA ARG A 158 18.38 -20.29 4.60
C ARG A 158 18.86 -18.92 5.04
N TRP A 159 20.16 -18.75 5.23
CA TRP A 159 20.80 -17.45 5.53
C TRP A 159 20.68 -16.46 4.38
N GLY A 160 20.71 -16.95 3.14
CA GLY A 160 20.57 -16.15 1.94
C GLY A 160 19.23 -15.42 1.82
N LYS A 161 18.14 -15.95 2.37
CA LYS A 161 16.80 -15.35 2.28
C LYS A 161 16.69 -14.02 3.06
N PRO A 162 16.95 -13.97 4.39
CA PRO A 162 16.89 -12.70 5.12
C PRO A 162 17.96 -11.71 4.60
N PHE A 163 19.15 -12.20 4.23
CA PHE A 163 20.16 -11.32 3.66
C PHE A 163 19.71 -10.68 2.35
N ALA A 164 19.09 -11.44 1.43
CA ALA A 164 18.52 -10.90 0.19
C ALA A 164 17.39 -9.91 0.46
N ALA A 165 16.51 -10.20 1.42
CA ALA A 165 15.44 -9.31 1.82
C ALA A 165 15.98 -7.97 2.37
N LEU A 166 16.98 -8.02 3.25
CA LEU A 166 17.63 -6.80 3.76
C LEU A 166 18.27 -5.96 2.66
N LEU A 167 18.94 -6.59 1.69
CA LEU A 167 19.50 -5.87 0.54
C LEU A 167 18.42 -5.20 -0.31
N GLY A 168 17.30 -5.88 -0.58
CA GLY A 168 16.19 -5.29 -1.30
C GLY A 168 15.57 -4.10 -0.56
N ALA A 169 15.37 -4.25 0.74
CA ALA A 169 14.88 -3.16 1.58
C ALA A 169 15.88 -1.98 1.66
N LEU A 170 17.19 -2.25 1.66
CA LEU A 170 18.22 -1.22 1.64
C LEU A 170 18.18 -0.43 0.34
N ASP A 171 18.10 -1.11 -0.81
CA ASP A 171 18.04 -0.42 -2.10
C ASP A 171 16.83 0.50 -2.20
N ALA A 172 15.65 0.02 -1.78
CA ALA A 172 14.45 0.86 -1.74
C ALA A 172 14.61 2.08 -0.82
N GLN A 173 15.29 1.92 0.33
CA GLN A 173 15.58 3.05 1.23
C GLN A 173 16.50 4.08 0.57
N LEU A 174 17.50 3.63 -0.15
CA LEU A 174 18.44 4.50 -0.87
C LEU A 174 17.74 5.24 -2.02
N GLU A 175 16.93 4.55 -2.80
CA GLU A 175 16.14 5.12 -3.89
C GLU A 175 15.14 6.19 -3.40
N LEU A 176 14.46 5.92 -2.28
CA LEU A 176 13.45 6.81 -1.71
C LEU A 176 14.03 7.84 -0.73
N SER A 177 15.31 7.75 -0.37
CA SER A 177 15.94 8.53 0.69
C SER A 177 15.13 8.45 2.02
N ALA A 178 14.54 7.29 2.29
CA ALA A 178 13.73 7.01 3.48
C ALA A 178 14.47 6.06 4.42
N ALA A 179 14.87 6.53 5.59
CA ALA A 179 15.68 5.75 6.52
C ALA A 179 14.84 4.83 7.41
N ALA A 180 15.27 3.58 7.58
CA ALA A 180 14.79 2.73 8.67
C ALA A 180 15.42 3.19 9.98
N ILE A 181 14.58 3.57 10.94
CA ILE A 181 15.00 4.04 12.27
C ILE A 181 15.08 2.91 13.29
N GLY A 182 14.64 1.72 12.93
CA GLY A 182 14.65 0.55 13.77
C GLY A 182 13.91 -0.61 13.15
N GLY A 183 13.71 -1.62 13.95
CA GLY A 183 13.01 -2.82 13.52
C GLY A 183 13.27 -3.98 14.46
N LYS A 184 12.84 -5.16 14.03
CA LYS A 184 13.02 -6.40 14.77
C LYS A 184 13.10 -7.56 13.77
N ASP A 185 14.04 -8.43 13.96
CA ASP A 185 14.17 -9.67 13.22
C ASP A 185 13.93 -10.90 14.10
N SER A 186 13.52 -11.99 13.49
CA SER A 186 13.40 -13.29 14.11
C SER A 186 13.58 -14.41 13.11
N MET A 187 14.52 -15.30 13.39
CA MET A 187 14.82 -16.49 12.62
C MET A 187 14.37 -17.74 13.36
N SER A 188 13.17 -17.72 13.95
CA SER A 188 12.62 -18.79 14.76
C SER A 188 11.38 -19.47 14.15
N GLY A 189 11.04 -19.12 12.91
CA GLY A 189 9.81 -19.51 12.23
C GLY A 189 9.80 -20.95 11.70
N SER A 190 10.27 -21.91 12.47
CA SER A 190 10.19 -23.35 12.12
C SER A 190 9.55 -24.15 13.25
N PHE A 191 8.58 -24.97 12.91
CA PHE A 191 7.93 -25.89 13.82
C PHE A 191 7.77 -27.27 13.17
N LEU A 192 8.40 -28.28 13.74
CA LEU A 192 8.48 -29.62 13.17
C LEU A 192 9.07 -29.59 11.74
N ASP A 193 8.28 -30.00 10.76
CA ASP A 193 8.57 -30.04 9.31
C ASP A 193 8.10 -28.80 8.55
N ARG A 194 7.52 -27.82 9.24
CA ARG A 194 6.98 -26.60 8.64
C ARG A 194 7.88 -25.40 8.91
N ASP A 195 8.14 -24.66 7.86
CA ASP A 195 8.80 -23.36 7.89
C ASP A 195 7.78 -22.26 7.54
N VAL A 196 7.89 -21.11 8.21
CA VAL A 196 7.13 -19.93 7.79
C VAL A 196 7.62 -19.43 6.43
N PRO A 197 6.74 -18.85 5.60
CA PRO A 197 7.21 -18.16 4.41
C PRO A 197 8.11 -16.99 4.79
N PRO A 198 9.11 -16.66 3.95
CA PRO A 198 9.90 -15.44 4.10
C PRO A 198 9.01 -14.23 4.30
N THR A 199 9.24 -13.48 5.35
CA THR A 199 8.42 -12.33 5.71
C THR A 199 9.31 -11.13 6.06
N LEU A 200 9.15 -10.02 5.33
CA LEU A 200 9.61 -8.70 5.71
C LEU A 200 8.43 -7.74 5.58
N ILE A 201 8.08 -7.11 6.68
CA ILE A 201 7.06 -6.06 6.71
C ILE A 201 7.77 -4.73 6.85
N SER A 202 7.54 -3.82 5.92
CA SER A 202 7.91 -2.42 6.06
C SER A 202 6.76 -1.64 6.67
N PHE A 203 7.00 -0.99 7.79
CA PHE A 203 6.13 0.03 8.35
C PHE A 203 6.72 1.39 8.00
N ALA A 204 5.94 2.24 7.34
CA ALA A 204 6.31 3.61 7.06
C ALA A 204 5.48 4.54 7.93
N ILE A 205 6.12 5.54 8.54
CA ILE A 205 5.46 6.54 9.40
C ILE A 205 5.89 7.94 8.97
N ALA A 206 4.95 8.88 8.96
CA ALA A 206 5.24 10.28 8.68
C ALA A 206 4.34 11.20 9.54
N PRO A 207 4.79 12.45 9.84
CA PRO A 207 3.93 13.47 10.40
C PRO A 207 2.90 13.93 9.37
N LEU A 208 1.72 14.32 9.85
CA LEU A 208 0.61 14.78 9.03
C LEU A 208 -0.19 15.83 9.81
N LEU A 209 -0.70 16.85 9.15
CA LEU A 209 -1.72 17.72 9.73
C LEU A 209 -3.12 17.11 9.49
N GLU A 210 -4.01 17.23 10.45
CA GLU A 210 -5.38 16.70 10.38
C GLU A 210 -6.08 17.04 9.05
N GLY A 211 -5.96 18.29 8.58
CA GLY A 211 -6.57 18.76 7.33
C GLY A 211 -5.91 18.25 6.04
N GLU A 212 -4.82 17.50 6.12
CA GLU A 212 -4.12 16.93 4.98
C GLU A 212 -4.49 15.47 4.70
N LEU A 213 -5.21 14.84 5.64
CA LEU A 213 -5.57 13.43 5.56
C LEU A 213 -6.54 13.15 4.42
N LEU A 214 -6.23 12.13 3.63
CA LEU A 214 -7.09 11.60 2.58
C LEU A 214 -7.67 10.24 2.99
N THR A 215 -8.88 9.96 2.54
CA THR A 215 -9.54 8.66 2.75
C THR A 215 -9.59 7.87 1.44
N THR A 216 -9.93 6.61 1.52
CA THR A 216 -9.89 5.69 0.38
C THR A 216 -11.20 5.62 -0.43
N ASP A 217 -12.31 6.07 0.12
CA ASP A 217 -13.64 5.92 -0.49
C ASP A 217 -13.88 6.98 -1.58
N LEU A 218 -14.45 6.60 -2.73
CA LEU A 218 -14.93 7.53 -3.77
C LEU A 218 -15.98 8.47 -3.19
N LYS A 219 -15.88 9.79 -3.48
CA LYS A 219 -16.70 10.83 -2.81
C LYS A 219 -17.98 11.20 -3.57
N ALA A 220 -17.91 11.36 -4.88
CA ALA A 220 -19.03 11.83 -5.68
C ALA A 220 -18.95 11.33 -7.13
N VAL A 221 -20.10 11.29 -7.79
CA VAL A 221 -20.23 11.05 -9.23
C VAL A 221 -19.61 12.21 -10.00
N GLY A 222 -18.96 11.94 -11.12
CA GLY A 222 -18.38 12.94 -12.00
C GLY A 222 -16.94 13.35 -11.65
N HIS A 223 -16.39 12.88 -10.52
CA HIS A 223 -14.97 13.09 -10.22
C HIS A 223 -14.08 12.30 -11.16
N GLY A 224 -13.00 12.93 -11.66
CA GLY A 224 -11.97 12.25 -12.42
C GLY A 224 -11.15 11.29 -11.55
N VAL A 225 -10.76 10.14 -12.11
CA VAL A 225 -9.85 9.18 -11.47
C VAL A 225 -8.56 9.14 -12.28
N TYR A 226 -7.43 9.28 -11.59
CA TYR A 226 -6.10 9.42 -12.21
C TYR A 226 -5.16 8.39 -11.58
N LEU A 227 -4.33 7.77 -12.41
CA LEU A 227 -3.24 6.92 -11.97
C LEU A 227 -1.95 7.73 -11.93
N PHE A 228 -1.30 7.76 -10.76
CA PHE A 228 0.03 8.31 -10.55
C PHE A 228 1.02 7.16 -10.41
N ALA A 229 1.79 6.91 -11.45
CA ALA A 229 2.77 5.84 -11.48
C ALA A 229 4.02 6.28 -12.23
N GLY A 230 5.16 5.85 -11.74
CA GLY A 230 6.46 5.96 -12.39
C GLY A 230 7.01 4.58 -12.73
N LYS A 231 7.98 4.51 -13.62
CA LYS A 231 8.64 3.30 -14.09
C LYS A 231 10.03 3.14 -13.53
N THR A 232 10.60 4.25 -13.13
CA THR A 232 11.88 4.33 -12.43
C THR A 232 11.64 4.97 -11.06
N PRO A 233 12.55 4.79 -10.10
CA PRO A 233 12.48 5.48 -8.82
C PRO A 233 12.25 6.99 -8.96
N GLU A 234 12.96 7.64 -9.87
CA GLU A 234 12.86 9.09 -10.10
C GLU A 234 11.49 9.49 -10.66
N GLN A 235 10.93 8.68 -11.58
CA GLN A 235 9.59 8.91 -12.13
C GLN A 235 8.52 8.68 -11.08
N GLN A 236 8.69 7.68 -10.22
CA GLN A 236 7.77 7.42 -9.12
C GLN A 236 7.82 8.53 -8.09
N ALA A 237 9.00 9.01 -7.72
CA ALA A 237 9.18 10.17 -6.86
C ALA A 237 8.45 11.42 -7.43
N ALA A 238 8.69 11.73 -8.70
CA ALA A 238 8.03 12.85 -9.38
C ALA A 238 6.51 12.69 -9.44
N ALA A 239 6.01 11.46 -9.60
CA ALA A 239 4.57 11.18 -9.58
C ALA A 239 3.98 11.43 -8.18
N TRP A 240 4.66 11.02 -7.11
CA TRP A 240 4.25 11.29 -5.74
C TRP A 240 4.33 12.77 -5.36
N GLU A 241 5.37 13.48 -5.79
CA GLU A 241 5.48 14.94 -5.60
C GLU A 241 4.30 15.67 -6.24
N ARG A 242 3.99 15.32 -7.50
CA ARG A 242 2.83 15.88 -8.20
C ARG A 242 1.52 15.55 -7.49
N PHE A 243 1.35 14.31 -7.03
CA PHE A 243 0.18 13.91 -6.25
C PHE A 243 0.07 14.74 -4.97
N THR A 244 1.14 14.84 -4.19
CA THR A 244 1.18 15.60 -2.94
C THR A 244 0.86 17.08 -3.17
N ALA A 245 1.41 17.69 -4.22
CA ALA A 245 1.09 19.07 -4.58
C ALA A 245 -0.40 19.26 -4.90
N LEU A 246 -1.02 18.34 -5.63
CA LEU A 246 -2.46 18.38 -5.92
C LEU A 246 -3.31 18.15 -4.66
N ALA A 247 -2.90 17.24 -3.78
CA ALA A 247 -3.56 16.99 -2.51
C ALA A 247 -3.52 18.23 -1.61
N ARG A 248 -2.36 18.87 -1.46
CA ARG A 248 -2.20 20.14 -0.73
C ARG A 248 -3.04 21.29 -1.31
N ALA A 249 -3.25 21.29 -2.62
CA ALA A 249 -4.11 22.27 -3.30
C ALA A 249 -5.62 21.93 -3.19
N GLY A 250 -6.00 20.92 -2.42
CA GLY A 250 -7.39 20.46 -2.25
C GLY A 250 -8.01 19.86 -3.52
N LYS A 251 -7.19 19.43 -4.47
CA LYS A 251 -7.62 18.85 -5.75
C LYS A 251 -7.83 17.34 -5.70
N VAL A 252 -7.37 16.69 -4.65
CA VAL A 252 -7.54 15.25 -4.41
C VAL A 252 -8.46 15.08 -3.21
N VAL A 253 -9.50 14.27 -3.34
CA VAL A 253 -10.50 14.04 -2.29
C VAL A 253 -10.47 12.62 -1.74
N SER A 254 -9.84 11.70 -2.46
CA SER A 254 -9.61 10.32 -2.03
C SER A 254 -8.48 9.69 -2.85
N ALA A 255 -7.79 8.72 -2.29
CA ALA A 255 -6.73 8.01 -2.99
C ALA A 255 -6.58 6.57 -2.49
N TRP A 256 -5.93 5.75 -3.31
CA TRP A 256 -5.63 4.35 -3.04
C TRP A 256 -4.25 3.99 -3.60
N ALA A 257 -3.40 3.39 -2.80
CA ALA A 257 -2.17 2.78 -3.29
C ALA A 257 -2.49 1.40 -3.91
N VAL A 258 -2.18 1.24 -5.19
CA VAL A 258 -2.50 0.01 -5.93
C VAL A 258 -1.53 -1.10 -5.52
N GLU A 259 -2.06 -2.26 -5.13
CA GLU A 259 -1.30 -3.45 -4.76
C GLU A 259 -1.64 -4.63 -5.68
N ASN A 260 -2.89 -5.09 -5.66
CA ASN A 260 -3.34 -6.27 -6.40
C ASN A 260 -4.11 -5.89 -7.68
N GLY A 261 -3.65 -4.84 -8.36
CA GLY A 261 -4.24 -4.35 -9.59
C GLY A 261 -5.30 -3.27 -9.43
N LEU A 262 -5.57 -2.58 -10.52
CA LEU A 262 -6.51 -1.46 -10.56
C LEU A 262 -7.95 -1.87 -10.25
N ALA A 263 -8.34 -3.09 -10.66
CA ALA A 263 -9.69 -3.61 -10.40
C ALA A 263 -9.97 -3.74 -8.90
N GLU A 264 -9.01 -4.24 -8.12
CA GLU A 264 -9.13 -4.30 -6.67
C GLU A 264 -9.23 -2.90 -6.05
N ALA A 265 -8.35 -2.00 -6.46
CA ALA A 265 -8.31 -0.62 -5.96
C ALA A 265 -9.67 0.05 -6.13
N VAL A 266 -10.18 0.11 -7.36
CA VAL A 266 -11.46 0.75 -7.67
C VAL A 266 -12.62 0.05 -6.99
N MET A 267 -12.64 -1.28 -6.95
CA MET A 267 -13.66 -2.06 -6.25
C MET A 267 -13.74 -1.67 -4.77
N LYS A 268 -12.59 -1.64 -4.08
CA LYS A 268 -12.55 -1.30 -2.64
C LYS A 268 -12.89 0.17 -2.38
N MET A 269 -12.47 1.08 -3.24
CA MET A 269 -12.84 2.50 -3.16
C MET A 269 -14.34 2.73 -3.35
N SER A 270 -15.00 1.89 -4.14
CA SER A 270 -16.43 1.98 -4.46
C SER A 270 -17.35 1.63 -3.29
N PHE A 271 -16.93 0.78 -2.37
CA PHE A 271 -17.81 0.20 -1.34
C PHE A 271 -18.35 1.22 -0.34
N GLY A 272 -17.52 2.17 0.08
CA GLY A 272 -17.82 3.09 1.17
C GLY A 272 -19.03 4.00 0.90
N ASN A 273 -19.17 4.45 -0.32
CA ASN A 273 -20.26 5.34 -0.74
C ASN A 273 -21.14 4.72 -1.82
N GLU A 274 -20.94 3.43 -2.14
CA GLU A 274 -21.72 2.68 -3.14
C GLU A 274 -21.69 3.38 -4.52
N LEU A 275 -20.52 3.93 -4.87
CA LEU A 275 -20.28 4.59 -6.14
C LEU A 275 -19.60 3.62 -7.12
N GLY A 276 -20.19 3.44 -8.30
CA GLY A 276 -19.65 2.62 -9.35
C GLY A 276 -18.54 3.33 -10.12
N PHE A 277 -17.73 2.55 -10.84
CA PHE A 277 -16.70 3.03 -11.73
C PHE A 277 -16.84 2.38 -13.12
N PRO A 278 -17.00 3.16 -14.22
CA PRO A 278 -17.05 2.62 -15.57
C PRO A 278 -15.62 2.31 -16.05
N ALA A 279 -15.34 1.04 -16.28
CA ALA A 279 -14.09 0.59 -16.89
C ALA A 279 -14.21 0.63 -18.43
N GLU A 280 -14.38 1.79 -19.01
CA GLU A 280 -14.57 1.93 -20.48
C GLU A 280 -13.28 1.79 -21.29
N ASN A 281 -12.11 1.72 -20.65
CA ASN A 281 -10.83 1.77 -21.34
C ASN A 281 -10.06 0.46 -21.24
N THR A 282 -10.01 -0.27 -22.33
CA THR A 282 -9.41 -1.60 -22.48
C THR A 282 -7.88 -1.62 -22.60
N VAL A 283 -7.21 -0.49 -22.50
CA VAL A 283 -5.75 -0.40 -22.70
C VAL A 283 -4.96 -0.75 -21.42
N LEU A 284 -5.61 -0.76 -20.25
CA LEU A 284 -5.00 -1.13 -18.97
C LEU A 284 -5.34 -2.59 -18.65
N ASP A 285 -4.36 -3.35 -18.22
CA ASP A 285 -4.63 -4.63 -17.57
C ASP A 285 -5.12 -4.34 -16.14
N TRP A 286 -6.43 -4.38 -15.97
CA TRP A 286 -7.09 -4.07 -14.70
C TRP A 286 -6.79 -5.06 -13.58
N PHE A 287 -6.30 -6.24 -13.91
CA PHE A 287 -6.06 -7.34 -12.98
C PHE A 287 -4.58 -7.61 -12.74
N ALA A 288 -3.68 -7.02 -13.52
CA ALA A 288 -2.25 -7.17 -13.28
C ALA A 288 -1.82 -6.53 -11.97
N PRO A 289 -0.97 -7.16 -11.17
CA PRO A 289 -0.27 -6.53 -10.05
C PRO A 289 0.55 -5.34 -10.56
N MET A 290 0.61 -4.29 -9.78
CA MET A 290 1.41 -3.09 -10.09
C MET A 290 2.51 -2.92 -9.08
#